data_af7c2ef982fcaf9a9742a2c47a045314
#
_entry.id   af7c2ef982fcaf9a9742a2c47a045314
#
_cell.length_a   1.000
_cell.length_b   1.000
_cell.length_c   1.000
_cell.angle_alpha   90.00
_cell.angle_beta   90.00
_cell.angle_gamma   90.00
#
_symmetry.space_group_name_H-M   'P 1'
#
loop_
_entity.id
_entity.type
_entity.pdbx_description
1 polymer ?
#
loop_
_entity_poly.entity_id
_entity_poly.type
_entity_poly.pdbx_seq_one_letter_code
_entity_poly.pdbx_strand_id
1 'polypeptide(L)'
;MRRRPTEKETHMPPVYAWQHLPSPAELADRPHAAEQEQHWLFCLDDDVPPPHRTALPAEPSDNGLTAALQAALACTSTTALHHFPYAWGKVHFWFVPRAYADQCQAHFAEPIQWQDSPVRPAEPLALKAWQAAPEPLPEDGTPHVLVIGAGIAGAATAYECTLRGATVSVIERQKQPATEASGNRQGLLYAKISPHNTPQTELLLSGYGYTRHLLNRLLPEQAHWQPCGVLHLNHNESERQRNLLLAQQTQHAHLYRAVCAEEAAKLAGIPIGQDGLFWPMGAWLNPPALVKRLLDHPNIRLFAEHNVEEAAYDRESRQWRVRTPHGTLSGSHIVFCTGAGSLHAPITRQFPLQIIRGQTSIAPATEYSRALKTALSAASYISPAWQGRHCFGATFAPNNPDTAWQAEDERHNRQALSQLNEPLHRSLSAAWGDESSLHPAERGHAALRCDTHDHLPAVGALGDAAAMKQVYAKFAHDKNYPIQTPCPYLPNAYLNTAHGSRGLATAPLCAADIAAQICRTPRLLSARLQQALNPNRLIIKEIIHGKIGAKVR
;
A
#
# COMPACT_ATOMS: atom_id res chain seq x y z
N MET A 1 -18.76 7.95 50.02
CA MET A 1 -17.77 8.65 49.18
C MET A 1 -17.18 7.66 48.19
N ARG A 2 -17.71 7.61 46.96
CA ARG A 2 -17.13 6.82 45.84
C ARG A 2 -16.12 7.71 45.14
N ARG A 3 -14.83 7.30 45.13
CA ARG A 3 -13.78 7.97 44.37
C ARG A 3 -14.13 7.90 42.88
N ARG A 4 -14.22 9.05 42.21
CA ARG A 4 -14.26 9.14 40.75
C ARG A 4 -12.98 8.52 40.18
N PRO A 5 -13.04 7.78 39.07
CA PRO A 5 -11.82 7.36 38.39
C PRO A 5 -11.08 8.62 37.92
N THR A 6 -9.81 8.69 38.23
CA THR A 6 -8.91 9.73 37.71
C THR A 6 -8.90 9.63 36.19
N GLU A 7 -9.28 10.72 35.53
CA GLU A 7 -9.02 10.91 34.08
C GLU A 7 -7.53 10.64 33.84
N LYS A 8 -7.23 9.57 33.14
CA LYS A 8 -5.90 9.43 32.53
C LYS A 8 -5.81 10.55 31.51
N GLU A 9 -5.06 11.59 31.81
CA GLU A 9 -4.57 12.52 30.80
C GLU A 9 -3.84 11.66 29.75
N THR A 10 -4.46 11.45 28.62
CA THR A 10 -3.82 10.84 27.45
C THR A 10 -2.85 11.85 26.89
N HIS A 11 -1.64 11.92 27.48
CA HIS A 11 -0.56 12.66 26.86
C HIS A 11 -0.27 12.04 25.49
N MET A 12 -0.51 12.83 24.45
CA MET A 12 -0.10 12.45 23.09
C MET A 12 1.43 12.35 23.04
N PRO A 13 1.98 11.40 22.24
CA PRO A 13 3.42 11.24 22.11
C PRO A 13 4.09 12.54 21.64
N PRO A 14 5.22 12.95 22.25
CA PRO A 14 5.95 14.14 21.81
C PRO A 14 6.49 13.98 20.39
N VAL A 15 6.54 15.09 19.66
CA VAL A 15 7.00 15.18 18.28
C VAL A 15 8.25 16.04 18.22
N TYR A 16 9.40 15.42 17.91
CA TYR A 16 10.67 16.10 17.71
C TYR A 16 11.02 16.17 16.23
N ALA A 17 11.52 17.29 15.75
CA ALA A 17 11.84 17.47 14.36
C ALA A 17 13.18 18.16 14.12
N TRP A 18 13.85 17.78 13.04
CA TRP A 18 15.11 18.34 12.57
C TRP A 18 15.00 18.71 11.09
N GLN A 19 15.52 19.87 10.72
CA GLN A 19 15.62 20.29 9.33
C GLN A 19 16.74 19.55 8.56
N HIS A 20 17.56 18.78 9.26
CA HIS A 20 18.58 17.90 8.69
C HIS A 20 18.53 16.54 9.40
N LEU A 21 19.26 15.56 8.89
CA LEU A 21 19.42 14.27 9.56
C LEU A 21 20.55 14.40 10.60
N PRO A 22 20.25 14.38 11.91
CA PRO A 22 21.26 14.42 12.95
C PRO A 22 22.09 13.14 12.96
N SER A 23 23.28 13.17 13.57
CA SER A 23 24.09 11.98 13.79
C SER A 23 23.42 11.03 14.79
N PRO A 24 23.70 9.71 14.72
CA PRO A 24 23.18 8.77 15.72
C PRO A 24 23.58 9.13 17.16
N ALA A 25 24.76 9.72 17.36
CA ALA A 25 25.20 10.17 18.67
C ALA A 25 24.31 11.30 19.23
N GLU A 26 23.93 12.29 18.42
CA GLU A 26 23.00 13.36 18.83
C GLU A 26 21.60 12.83 19.18
N LEU A 27 21.19 11.72 18.57
CA LEU A 27 19.91 11.07 18.84
C LEU A 27 19.96 10.14 20.06
N ALA A 28 21.11 9.48 20.29
CA ALA A 28 21.30 8.53 21.40
C ALA A 28 21.28 9.20 22.77
N ASP A 29 21.67 10.48 22.86
CA ASP A 29 21.66 11.28 24.10
C ASP A 29 20.23 11.64 24.59
N ARG A 30 19.17 11.24 23.85
CA ARG A 30 17.80 11.49 24.30
C ARG A 30 17.37 10.44 25.33
N PRO A 31 17.19 10.86 26.60
CA PRO A 31 16.80 9.92 27.65
C PRO A 31 15.43 9.31 27.35
N HIS A 32 15.29 7.99 27.57
CA HIS A 32 14.04 7.23 27.46
C HIS A 32 13.41 7.16 26.06
N ALA A 33 14.11 7.52 24.97
CA ALA A 33 13.57 7.47 23.61
C ALA A 33 13.07 6.08 23.20
N ALA A 34 13.72 4.99 23.66
CA ALA A 34 13.27 3.63 23.37
C ALA A 34 12.12 3.12 24.27
N GLU A 35 11.85 3.78 25.39
CA GLU A 35 10.86 3.37 26.41
C GLU A 35 9.50 4.05 26.25
N GLN A 36 9.47 5.27 25.72
CA GLN A 36 8.27 6.07 25.51
C GLN A 36 7.95 6.21 24.03
N GLU A 37 6.66 6.21 23.69
CA GLU A 37 6.22 6.47 22.34
C GLU A 37 6.57 7.91 21.94
N GLN A 38 7.25 8.07 20.80
CA GLN A 38 7.73 9.36 20.28
C GLN A 38 7.68 9.36 18.76
N HIS A 39 7.54 10.55 18.18
CA HIS A 39 7.66 10.79 16.75
C HIS A 39 8.91 11.64 16.47
N TRP A 40 9.79 11.14 15.61
CA TRP A 40 10.99 11.83 15.16
C TRP A 40 10.90 12.15 13.67
N LEU A 41 10.90 13.43 13.33
CA LEU A 41 10.82 13.94 11.98
C LEU A 41 12.19 14.39 11.48
N PHE A 42 12.58 13.90 10.33
CA PHE A 42 13.82 14.28 9.64
C PHE A 42 13.49 14.86 8.27
N CYS A 43 13.87 16.12 8.04
CA CYS A 43 13.77 16.71 6.73
C CYS A 43 14.88 16.19 5.82
N LEU A 44 14.51 15.71 4.64
CA LEU A 44 15.44 15.24 3.62
C LEU A 44 15.56 16.27 2.52
N ASP A 45 16.80 16.57 2.13
CA ASP A 45 17.13 17.48 1.05
C ASP A 45 17.65 16.73 -0.19
N ASP A 46 17.35 17.22 -1.38
CA ASP A 46 17.88 16.67 -2.63
C ASP A 46 19.40 16.85 -2.75
N ASP A 47 19.94 17.89 -2.09
CA ASP A 47 21.36 18.22 -2.14
C ASP A 47 22.25 17.36 -1.22
N VAL A 48 21.64 16.50 -0.36
CA VAL A 48 22.42 15.60 0.50
C VAL A 48 22.75 14.31 -0.23
N PRO A 49 24.03 14.06 -0.55
CA PRO A 49 24.43 12.88 -1.31
C PRO A 49 24.03 11.56 -0.65
N PRO A 50 23.56 10.55 -1.43
CA PRO A 50 23.14 9.24 -0.94
C PRO A 50 24.17 8.45 -0.08
N PRO A 51 25.50 8.59 -0.25
CA PRO A 51 26.48 7.79 0.47
C PRO A 51 26.42 7.93 1.99
N HIS A 52 26.00 9.10 2.48
CA HIS A 52 25.83 9.32 3.93
C HIS A 52 24.62 8.61 4.52
N ARG A 53 23.70 8.08 3.67
CA ARG A 53 22.52 7.33 4.10
C ARG A 53 22.80 5.85 4.40
N THR A 54 23.91 5.31 3.89
CA THR A 54 24.28 3.89 4.04
C THR A 54 25.49 3.63 4.92
N ALA A 55 26.23 4.66 5.31
CA ALA A 55 27.49 4.56 6.02
C ALA A 55 27.51 5.38 7.34
N LEU A 56 26.45 5.27 8.14
CA LEU A 56 26.51 5.78 9.51
C LEU A 56 27.41 4.84 10.32
N PRO A 57 28.47 5.33 10.99
CA PRO A 57 29.31 4.48 11.84
C PRO A 57 28.46 3.94 13.00
N ALA A 58 28.51 2.62 13.21
CA ALA A 58 27.85 1.99 14.34
C ALA A 58 28.62 2.37 15.62
N GLU A 59 27.95 3.04 16.54
CA GLU A 59 28.47 3.26 17.89
C GLU A 59 28.09 2.05 18.77
N PRO A 60 29.01 1.49 19.57
CA PRO A 60 28.72 0.33 20.41
C PRO A 60 27.61 0.56 21.45
N SER A 61 27.22 1.81 21.69
CA SER A 61 26.26 2.22 22.74
C SER A 61 24.88 2.58 22.23
N ASP A 62 24.60 2.52 20.91
CA ASP A 62 23.36 3.07 20.34
C ASP A 62 22.14 2.12 20.36
N ASN A 63 22.23 0.99 21.03
CA ASN A 63 21.13 0.01 21.17
C ASN A 63 20.42 -0.35 19.85
N GLY A 64 21.14 -0.30 18.72
CA GLY A 64 20.60 -0.61 17.39
C GLY A 64 19.94 0.56 16.67
N LEU A 65 20.03 1.79 17.17
CA LEU A 65 19.51 3.00 16.55
C LEU A 65 20.09 3.23 15.15
N THR A 66 21.44 3.13 15.00
CA THR A 66 22.11 3.27 13.71
C THR A 66 21.58 2.26 12.68
N ALA A 67 21.44 0.99 13.09
CA ALA A 67 20.89 -0.03 12.19
C ALA A 67 19.45 0.27 11.77
N ALA A 68 18.62 0.75 12.70
CA ALA A 68 17.24 1.14 12.43
C ALA A 68 17.15 2.34 11.47
N LEU A 69 17.98 3.37 11.67
CA LEU A 69 18.07 4.54 10.77
C LEU A 69 18.56 4.12 9.38
N GLN A 70 19.59 3.29 9.27
CA GLN A 70 20.10 2.79 8.00
C GLN A 70 19.03 2.00 7.23
N ALA A 71 18.31 1.10 7.93
CA ALA A 71 17.25 0.31 7.33
C ALA A 71 16.08 1.17 6.81
N ALA A 72 15.72 2.22 7.54
CA ALA A 72 14.69 3.17 7.14
C ALA A 72 15.17 4.02 5.95
N LEU A 73 16.37 4.60 6.02
CA LEU A 73 16.94 5.45 4.97
C LEU A 73 17.13 4.70 3.66
N ALA A 74 17.46 3.41 3.69
CA ALA A 74 17.59 2.57 2.49
C ALA A 74 16.29 2.49 1.66
N CYS A 75 15.14 2.80 2.27
CA CYS A 75 13.83 2.75 1.64
C CYS A 75 13.18 4.13 1.45
N THR A 76 13.87 5.23 1.77
CA THR A 76 13.31 6.59 1.68
C THR A 76 13.68 7.27 0.37
N SER A 77 12.80 8.19 -0.08
CA SER A 77 13.07 9.16 -1.14
C SER A 77 13.01 10.58 -0.58
N THR A 78 13.58 11.53 -1.31
CA THR A 78 13.50 12.96 -0.97
C THR A 78 12.23 13.64 -1.50
N THR A 79 11.40 12.89 -2.25
CA THR A 79 10.21 13.42 -2.94
C THR A 79 8.89 12.91 -2.37
N ALA A 80 8.92 12.05 -1.34
CA ALA A 80 7.74 11.47 -0.73
C ALA A 80 7.85 11.49 0.80
N LEU A 81 6.71 11.63 1.49
CA LEU A 81 6.63 11.45 2.93
C LEU A 81 6.74 9.97 3.26
N HIS A 82 7.64 9.61 4.17
CA HIS A 82 7.79 8.24 4.66
C HIS A 82 7.56 8.19 6.17
N HIS A 83 6.85 7.17 6.61
CA HIS A 83 6.65 6.85 8.01
C HIS A 83 7.00 5.39 8.27
N PHE A 84 7.83 5.15 9.27
CA PHE A 84 8.23 3.82 9.74
C PHE A 84 7.80 3.68 11.20
N PRO A 85 6.67 2.99 11.46
CA PRO A 85 6.16 2.84 12.81
C PRO A 85 7.05 1.92 13.63
N TYR A 86 7.33 2.32 14.86
CA TYR A 86 8.18 1.56 15.79
C TYR A 86 9.52 1.14 15.16
N ALA A 87 10.14 2.08 14.45
CA ALA A 87 11.41 1.85 13.76
C ALA A 87 12.55 1.52 14.73
N TRP A 88 12.51 2.12 15.93
CA TRP A 88 13.43 1.84 17.02
C TRP A 88 12.68 1.86 18.36
N GLY A 89 12.47 0.68 18.97
CA GLY A 89 11.69 0.57 20.19
C GLY A 89 10.26 1.11 20.00
N LYS A 90 9.91 2.18 20.72
CA LYS A 90 8.62 2.88 20.61
C LYS A 90 8.70 4.16 19.77
N VAL A 91 9.81 4.38 19.06
CA VAL A 91 10.02 5.57 18.24
C VAL A 91 9.54 5.34 16.81
N HIS A 92 8.78 6.29 16.30
CA HIS A 92 8.29 6.36 14.92
C HIS A 92 9.19 7.31 14.13
N PHE A 93 9.80 6.83 13.05
CA PHE A 93 10.57 7.69 12.15
C PHE A 93 9.70 8.25 11.05
N TRP A 94 9.81 9.56 10.84
CA TRP A 94 9.19 10.29 9.75
C TRP A 94 10.29 10.94 8.92
N PHE A 95 10.30 10.64 7.63
CA PHE A 95 11.19 11.32 6.69
C PHE A 95 10.35 12.16 5.76
N VAL A 96 10.64 13.44 5.73
CA VAL A 96 9.83 14.45 5.08
C VAL A 96 10.66 15.16 4.03
N PRO A 97 10.19 15.28 2.78
CA PRO A 97 10.83 16.19 1.83
C PRO A 97 10.93 17.58 2.43
N ARG A 98 12.08 18.24 2.36
CA ARG A 98 12.27 19.60 2.92
C ARG A 98 11.21 20.58 2.41
N ALA A 99 10.78 20.44 1.14
CA ALA A 99 9.71 21.25 0.56
C ALA A 99 8.35 21.10 1.26
N TYR A 100 8.16 20.10 2.13
CA TYR A 100 6.92 19.83 2.88
C TYR A 100 7.08 20.06 4.39
N ALA A 101 8.23 20.55 4.84
CA ALA A 101 8.50 20.75 6.26
C ALA A 101 7.49 21.68 6.95
N ASP A 102 7.04 22.73 6.26
CA ASP A 102 6.04 23.69 6.71
C ASP A 102 4.61 23.11 6.80
N GLN A 103 4.34 21.99 6.13
CA GLN A 103 3.04 21.30 6.15
C GLN A 103 2.96 20.21 7.22
N CYS A 104 4.08 19.84 7.86
CA CYS A 104 4.14 18.70 8.78
C CYS A 104 3.25 18.89 10.01
N GLN A 105 3.07 20.13 10.49
CA GLN A 105 2.22 20.38 11.68
C GLN A 105 0.80 19.85 11.49
N ALA A 106 0.28 19.79 10.25
CA ALA A 106 -1.06 19.29 9.98
C ALA A 106 -1.24 17.77 10.25
N HIS A 107 -0.14 17.02 10.43
CA HIS A 107 -0.19 15.59 10.78
C HIS A 107 -0.34 15.36 12.28
N PHE A 108 0.01 16.35 13.13
CA PHE A 108 0.10 16.20 14.57
C PHE A 108 -0.81 17.19 15.28
N ALA A 109 -1.52 16.70 16.30
CA ALA A 109 -2.29 17.56 17.19
C ALA A 109 -1.37 18.35 18.14
N GLU A 110 -0.28 17.71 18.59
CA GLU A 110 0.73 18.36 19.44
C GLU A 110 1.68 19.23 18.61
N PRO A 111 2.19 20.36 19.19
CA PRO A 111 3.18 21.18 18.51
C PRO A 111 4.47 20.40 18.21
N ILE A 112 4.99 20.56 16.99
CA ILE A 112 6.29 20.02 16.61
C ILE A 112 7.41 20.79 17.32
N GLN A 113 8.29 20.07 18.02
CA GLN A 113 9.44 20.62 18.70
C GLN A 113 10.67 20.58 17.79
N TRP A 114 10.91 21.66 17.04
CA TRP A 114 12.09 21.79 16.17
C TRP A 114 13.36 21.91 17.01
N GLN A 115 14.35 21.06 16.74
CA GLN A 115 15.57 20.93 17.55
C GLN A 115 16.72 21.82 17.05
N ASP A 116 16.67 22.21 15.77
CA ASP A 116 17.67 23.08 15.14
C ASP A 116 17.10 24.48 14.86
N SER A 117 16.35 24.63 13.80
CA SER A 117 15.73 25.92 13.45
C SER A 117 14.21 25.76 13.32
N PRO A 118 13.41 26.68 13.88
CA PRO A 118 11.96 26.59 13.80
C PRO A 118 11.48 26.74 12.37
N VAL A 119 10.51 25.90 11.97
CA VAL A 119 9.80 26.03 10.71
C VAL A 119 8.43 26.65 10.98
N ARG A 120 8.11 27.74 10.29
CA ARG A 120 6.78 28.32 10.39
C ARG A 120 5.78 27.43 9.64
N PRO A 121 4.69 26.96 10.30
CA PRO A 121 3.66 26.18 9.62
C PRO A 121 3.06 26.94 8.43
N ALA A 122 2.87 26.23 7.31
CA ALA A 122 2.14 26.77 6.17
C ALA A 122 0.67 26.98 6.52
N GLU A 123 0.04 27.90 5.80
CA GLU A 123 -1.41 27.98 5.85
C GLU A 123 -2.03 26.68 5.31
N PRO A 124 -3.13 26.18 5.92
CA PRO A 124 -3.80 24.98 5.44
C PRO A 124 -4.20 25.12 3.97
N LEU A 125 -3.97 24.08 3.20
CA LEU A 125 -4.40 24.04 1.80
C LEU A 125 -5.91 24.30 1.71
N ALA A 126 -6.30 25.21 0.82
CA ALA A 126 -7.72 25.47 0.55
C ALA A 126 -8.36 24.20 -0.05
N LEU A 127 -9.20 23.55 0.73
CA LEU A 127 -9.94 22.36 0.31
C LEU A 127 -11.25 22.76 -0.35
N LYS A 128 -11.66 22.03 -1.38
CA LYS A 128 -13.05 22.09 -1.85
C LYS A 128 -13.96 21.50 -0.77
N ALA A 129 -15.19 22.01 -0.65
CA ALA A 129 -16.11 21.57 0.40
C ALA A 129 -16.28 20.04 0.49
N TRP A 130 -16.29 19.35 -0.66
CA TRP A 130 -16.40 17.89 -0.71
C TRP A 130 -15.11 17.14 -0.27
N GLN A 131 -14.00 17.84 -0.07
CA GLN A 131 -12.71 17.28 0.38
C GLN A 131 -12.48 17.46 1.89
N ALA A 132 -13.26 18.35 2.53
CA ALA A 132 -13.16 18.53 3.97
C ALA A 132 -13.39 17.20 4.70
N ALA A 133 -12.62 16.95 5.75
CA ALA A 133 -12.79 15.74 6.57
C ALA A 133 -14.19 15.70 7.21
N PRO A 134 -14.74 14.49 7.46
CA PRO A 134 -15.97 14.38 8.23
C PRO A 134 -15.78 14.93 9.65
N GLU A 135 -16.83 15.52 10.21
CA GLU A 135 -16.86 15.87 11.63
C GLU A 135 -16.70 14.60 12.48
N PRO A 136 -15.78 14.60 13.45
CA PRO A 136 -15.62 13.46 14.35
C PRO A 136 -16.89 13.22 15.15
N LEU A 137 -17.44 12.02 15.08
CA LEU A 137 -18.56 11.63 15.93
C LEU A 137 -18.07 11.41 17.37
N PRO A 138 -18.91 11.74 18.39
CA PRO A 138 -18.60 11.39 19.78
C PRO A 138 -18.41 9.87 19.90
N GLU A 139 -17.33 9.46 20.53
CA GLU A 139 -17.02 8.06 20.79
C GLU A 139 -17.06 7.77 22.28
N ASP A 140 -17.77 6.70 22.64
CA ASP A 140 -17.86 6.19 24.00
C ASP A 140 -16.96 4.93 24.08
N GLY A 141 -15.64 5.12 24.25
CA GLY A 141 -14.70 4.02 24.47
C GLY A 141 -13.82 3.67 23.27
N THR A 142 -13.27 2.46 23.28
CA THR A 142 -12.35 1.94 22.26
C THR A 142 -13.10 1.62 20.96
N PRO A 143 -12.60 2.04 19.79
CA PRO A 143 -13.23 1.73 18.51
C PRO A 143 -13.34 0.20 18.29
N HIS A 144 -14.51 -0.26 17.87
CA HIS A 144 -14.70 -1.59 17.32
C HIS A 144 -14.94 -1.48 15.82
N VAL A 145 -13.99 -1.98 15.04
CA VAL A 145 -13.95 -1.79 13.59
C VAL A 145 -14.40 -3.06 12.86
N LEU A 146 -15.43 -2.93 12.01
CA LEU A 146 -15.83 -3.96 11.06
C LEU A 146 -15.04 -3.78 9.77
N VAL A 147 -14.18 -4.73 9.41
CA VAL A 147 -13.42 -4.74 8.16
C VAL A 147 -14.01 -5.76 7.21
N ILE A 148 -14.49 -5.31 6.05
CA ILE A 148 -15.13 -6.18 5.05
C ILE A 148 -14.11 -6.58 3.99
N GLY A 149 -13.76 -7.87 3.97
CA GLY A 149 -12.75 -8.47 3.11
C GLY A 149 -11.42 -8.71 3.82
N ALA A 150 -10.86 -9.92 3.65
CA ALA A 150 -9.60 -10.38 4.24
C ALA A 150 -8.47 -10.55 3.21
N GLY A 151 -8.43 -9.70 2.17
CA GLY A 151 -7.26 -9.51 1.31
C GLY A 151 -6.20 -8.66 2.00
N ILE A 152 -5.13 -8.31 1.27
CA ILE A 152 -4.02 -7.50 1.81
C ILE A 152 -4.48 -6.15 2.38
N ALA A 153 -5.44 -5.47 1.76
CA ALA A 153 -5.96 -4.20 2.25
C ALA A 153 -6.72 -4.36 3.57
N GLY A 154 -7.59 -5.39 3.67
CA GLY A 154 -8.36 -5.63 4.90
C GLY A 154 -7.50 -6.13 6.04
N ALA A 155 -6.59 -7.08 5.79
CA ALA A 155 -5.68 -7.59 6.80
C ALA A 155 -4.76 -6.49 7.35
N ALA A 156 -4.21 -5.65 6.47
CA ALA A 156 -3.40 -4.51 6.88
C ALA A 156 -4.22 -3.48 7.68
N THR A 157 -5.46 -3.17 7.24
CA THR A 157 -6.36 -2.27 7.98
C THR A 157 -6.67 -2.80 9.38
N ALA A 158 -6.97 -4.09 9.49
CA ALA A 158 -7.22 -4.73 10.78
C ALA A 158 -6.02 -4.63 11.71
N TYR A 159 -4.84 -4.99 11.20
CA TYR A 159 -3.59 -4.94 11.96
C TYR A 159 -3.28 -3.51 12.43
N GLU A 160 -3.34 -2.53 11.54
CA GLU A 160 -3.02 -1.14 11.85
C GLU A 160 -4.01 -0.51 12.87
N CYS A 161 -5.29 -0.89 12.82
CA CYS A 161 -6.27 -0.50 13.82
C CYS A 161 -5.91 -1.06 15.21
N THR A 162 -5.48 -2.34 15.27
CA THR A 162 -5.12 -2.95 16.57
C THR A 162 -3.84 -2.38 17.16
N LEU A 163 -2.87 -1.99 16.35
CA LEU A 163 -1.67 -1.28 16.83
C LEU A 163 -2.01 0.06 17.52
N ARG A 164 -3.16 0.64 17.18
CA ARG A 164 -3.69 1.90 17.75
C ARG A 164 -4.78 1.66 18.80
N GLY A 165 -4.87 0.44 19.31
CA GLY A 165 -5.74 0.08 20.43
C GLY A 165 -7.17 -0.33 20.07
N ALA A 166 -7.58 -0.34 18.80
CA ALA A 166 -8.91 -0.79 18.39
C ALA A 166 -9.08 -2.32 18.50
N THR A 167 -10.33 -2.75 18.62
CA THR A 167 -10.72 -4.15 18.38
C THR A 167 -11.31 -4.30 16.98
N VAL A 168 -11.08 -5.43 16.32
CA VAL A 168 -11.44 -5.61 14.91
C VAL A 168 -12.16 -6.93 14.65
N SER A 169 -13.27 -6.85 13.93
CA SER A 169 -13.95 -7.99 13.31
C SER A 169 -13.73 -7.96 11.80
N VAL A 170 -12.97 -8.92 11.28
CA VAL A 170 -12.74 -9.06 9.82
C VAL A 170 -13.76 -10.04 9.27
N ILE A 171 -14.53 -9.62 8.27
CA ILE A 171 -15.64 -10.36 7.68
C ILE A 171 -15.24 -10.76 6.26
N GLU A 172 -15.05 -12.06 6.00
CA GLU A 172 -14.59 -12.61 4.74
C GLU A 172 -15.61 -13.60 4.17
N ARG A 173 -15.95 -13.43 2.89
CA ARG A 173 -16.92 -14.29 2.21
C ARG A 173 -16.38 -15.69 1.88
N GLN A 174 -15.07 -15.79 1.70
CA GLN A 174 -14.39 -17.04 1.36
C GLN A 174 -14.07 -17.85 2.64
N LYS A 175 -13.80 -19.13 2.45
CA LYS A 175 -13.41 -20.04 3.54
C LYS A 175 -12.05 -19.66 4.15
N GLN A 176 -11.19 -19.03 3.36
CA GLN A 176 -9.85 -18.62 3.80
C GLN A 176 -9.56 -17.18 3.32
N PRO A 177 -8.77 -16.41 4.08
CA PRO A 177 -8.32 -15.09 3.66
C PRO A 177 -7.36 -15.18 2.46
N ALA A 178 -7.18 -14.09 1.75
CA ALA A 178 -6.24 -13.93 0.63
C ALA A 178 -6.40 -14.93 -0.53
N THR A 179 -7.62 -15.35 -0.84
CA THR A 179 -7.89 -16.31 -1.94
C THR A 179 -8.19 -15.64 -3.28
N GLU A 180 -8.40 -14.33 -3.31
CA GLU A 180 -8.67 -13.56 -4.52
C GLU A 180 -7.39 -12.86 -5.05
N ALA A 181 -7.41 -11.56 -5.36
CA ALA A 181 -6.24 -10.84 -5.89
C ALA A 181 -4.98 -10.97 -5.00
N SER A 182 -5.15 -11.20 -3.71
CA SER A 182 -4.07 -11.44 -2.74
C SER A 182 -3.62 -12.91 -2.67
N GLY A 183 -4.16 -13.80 -3.51
CA GLY A 183 -3.85 -15.25 -3.52
C GLY A 183 -2.64 -15.64 -4.36
N ASN A 184 -1.99 -14.70 -5.02
CA ASN A 184 -0.82 -14.98 -5.86
C ASN A 184 0.32 -15.63 -5.06
N ARG A 185 0.99 -16.61 -5.68
CA ARG A 185 2.10 -17.34 -5.03
C ARG A 185 3.29 -16.42 -4.71
N GLN A 186 3.71 -15.60 -5.65
CA GLN A 186 4.80 -14.63 -5.50
C GLN A 186 4.42 -13.34 -6.24
N GLY A 187 4.25 -12.26 -5.50
CA GLY A 187 4.07 -10.92 -6.05
C GLY A 187 5.35 -10.12 -5.95
N LEU A 188 5.62 -9.22 -6.90
CA LEU A 188 6.76 -8.33 -6.86
C LEU A 188 6.45 -7.08 -6.01
N LEU A 189 7.41 -6.71 -5.19
CA LEU A 189 7.41 -5.47 -4.42
C LEU A 189 8.54 -4.57 -4.92
N TYR A 190 8.20 -3.57 -5.70
CA TYR A 190 9.04 -2.46 -6.12
C TYR A 190 8.15 -1.30 -6.58
N ALA A 191 8.70 -0.11 -6.73
CA ALA A 191 7.93 1.05 -7.15
C ALA A 191 8.12 1.31 -8.66
N LYS A 192 7.19 0.84 -9.49
CA LYS A 192 7.16 1.21 -10.92
C LYS A 192 6.64 2.64 -11.06
N ILE A 193 7.54 3.62 -11.01
CA ILE A 193 7.21 5.05 -10.94
C ILE A 193 7.40 5.77 -12.28
N SER A 194 6.77 6.94 -12.38
CA SER A 194 7.05 7.96 -13.40
C SER A 194 8.31 8.76 -13.00
N PRO A 195 9.09 9.31 -13.96
CA PRO A 195 10.14 10.27 -13.64
C PRO A 195 9.59 11.61 -13.10
N HIS A 196 8.29 11.84 -13.22
CA HIS A 196 7.63 13.03 -12.70
C HIS A 196 7.09 12.79 -11.29
N ASN A 197 7.17 13.82 -10.45
CA ASN A 197 6.59 13.79 -9.11
C ASN A 197 5.06 13.89 -9.17
N THR A 198 4.40 12.76 -9.47
CA THR A 198 2.94 12.62 -9.47
C THR A 198 2.45 12.05 -8.13
N PRO A 199 1.17 12.22 -7.76
CA PRO A 199 0.60 11.54 -6.59
C PRO A 199 0.82 10.02 -6.62
N GLN A 200 0.79 9.40 -7.81
CA GLN A 200 1.06 7.97 -7.95
C GLN A 200 2.52 7.62 -7.64
N THR A 201 3.49 8.45 -8.09
CA THR A 201 4.92 8.27 -7.80
C THR A 201 5.16 8.39 -6.29
N GLU A 202 4.61 9.44 -5.66
CA GLU A 202 4.71 9.66 -4.21
C GLU A 202 4.14 8.48 -3.43
N LEU A 203 2.92 8.05 -3.74
CA LEU A 203 2.27 6.91 -3.08
C LEU A 203 3.07 5.62 -3.21
N LEU A 204 3.62 5.35 -4.39
CA LEU A 204 4.40 4.12 -4.63
C LEU A 204 5.73 4.13 -3.87
N LEU A 205 6.41 5.26 -3.80
CA LEU A 205 7.67 5.38 -3.05
C LEU A 205 7.43 5.24 -1.55
N SER A 206 6.46 5.99 -1.01
CA SER A 206 6.09 5.91 0.42
C SER A 206 5.62 4.50 0.80
N GLY A 207 4.72 3.92 0.01
CA GLY A 207 4.15 2.61 0.28
C GLY A 207 5.16 1.46 0.10
N TYR A 208 6.08 1.58 -0.86
CA TYR A 208 7.18 0.64 -1.01
C TYR A 208 8.06 0.58 0.24
N GLY A 209 8.49 1.74 0.74
CA GLY A 209 9.28 1.83 1.97
C GLY A 209 8.53 1.27 3.17
N TYR A 210 7.24 1.66 3.32
CA TYR A 210 6.37 1.18 4.40
C TYR A 210 6.25 -0.36 4.41
N THR A 211 5.96 -0.95 3.25
CA THR A 211 5.79 -2.41 3.14
C THR A 211 7.11 -3.15 3.37
N ARG A 212 8.25 -2.60 2.93
CA ARG A 212 9.58 -3.15 3.24
C ARG A 212 9.84 -3.18 4.74
N HIS A 213 9.54 -2.09 5.44
CA HIS A 213 9.65 -2.03 6.90
C HIS A 213 8.73 -3.06 7.57
N LEU A 214 7.48 -3.16 7.11
CA LEU A 214 6.49 -4.11 7.61
C LEU A 214 6.95 -5.57 7.46
N LEU A 215 7.53 -5.94 6.31
CA LEU A 215 8.06 -7.28 6.06
C LEU A 215 9.23 -7.62 6.99
N ASN A 216 10.17 -6.71 7.17
CA ASN A 216 11.30 -6.90 8.10
C ASN A 216 10.81 -7.11 9.54
N ARG A 217 9.72 -6.45 9.93
CA ARG A 217 9.16 -6.54 11.29
C ARG A 217 8.31 -7.78 11.49
N LEU A 218 7.49 -8.17 10.52
CA LEU A 218 6.51 -9.24 10.65
C LEU A 218 7.00 -10.60 10.18
N LEU A 219 7.92 -10.64 9.23
CA LEU A 219 8.45 -11.86 8.59
C LEU A 219 9.99 -11.79 8.50
N PRO A 220 10.69 -11.59 9.64
CA PRO A 220 12.15 -11.41 9.65
C PRO A 220 12.91 -12.63 9.15
N GLU A 221 12.33 -13.83 9.23
CA GLU A 221 12.94 -15.10 8.79
C GLU A 221 13.06 -15.21 7.27
N GLN A 222 12.38 -14.35 6.52
CA GLN A 222 12.37 -14.33 5.06
C GLN A 222 11.95 -15.65 4.38
N ALA A 223 11.20 -16.51 5.09
CA ALA A 223 10.74 -17.80 4.55
C ALA A 223 9.67 -17.63 3.45
N HIS A 224 8.95 -16.53 3.46
CA HIS A 224 7.82 -16.24 2.56
C HIS A 224 8.02 -14.97 1.73
N TRP A 225 9.19 -14.40 1.73
CA TRP A 225 9.60 -13.29 0.89
C TRP A 225 11.13 -13.23 0.81
N GLN A 226 11.66 -12.51 -0.18
CA GLN A 226 13.10 -12.36 -0.30
C GLN A 226 13.44 -10.99 -0.89
N PRO A 227 14.38 -10.26 -0.27
CA PRO A 227 14.94 -9.02 -0.82
C PRO A 227 15.94 -9.32 -1.94
N CYS A 228 15.46 -9.92 -3.02
CA CYS A 228 16.29 -10.40 -4.12
C CYS A 228 16.67 -9.32 -5.14
N GLY A 229 16.19 -8.09 -4.94
CA GLY A 229 16.19 -7.06 -5.97
C GLY A 229 15.16 -7.30 -7.07
N VAL A 230 14.89 -6.24 -7.84
CA VAL A 230 14.05 -6.30 -9.05
C VAL A 230 14.77 -5.60 -10.19
N LEU A 231 14.96 -6.30 -11.30
CA LEU A 231 15.45 -5.75 -12.57
C LEU A 231 14.25 -5.42 -13.46
N HIS A 232 14.00 -4.14 -13.69
CA HIS A 232 13.01 -3.69 -14.66
C HIS A 232 13.70 -3.42 -15.99
N LEU A 233 13.49 -4.34 -16.96
CA LEU A 233 14.20 -4.36 -18.24
C LEU A 233 13.59 -3.38 -19.24
N ASN A 234 14.42 -2.82 -20.12
CA ASN A 234 14.05 -1.89 -21.19
C ASN A 234 13.47 -2.66 -22.38
N HIS A 235 12.27 -3.23 -22.24
CA HIS A 235 11.65 -4.09 -23.25
C HIS A 235 11.01 -3.32 -24.43
N ASN A 236 10.91 -2.00 -24.33
CA ASN A 236 10.50 -1.10 -25.41
C ASN A 236 11.07 0.29 -25.20
N GLU A 237 10.93 1.15 -26.22
CA GLU A 237 11.51 2.49 -26.21
C GLU A 237 10.92 3.39 -25.11
N SER A 238 9.63 3.31 -24.85
CA SER A 238 8.99 4.10 -23.79
C SER A 238 9.56 3.76 -22.40
N GLU A 239 9.76 2.48 -22.11
CA GLU A 239 10.35 2.03 -20.86
C GLU A 239 11.84 2.45 -20.77
N ARG A 240 12.56 2.37 -21.89
CA ARG A 240 13.96 2.83 -21.96
C ARG A 240 14.07 4.32 -21.63
N GLN A 241 13.25 5.16 -22.25
CA GLN A 241 13.25 6.60 -22.00
C GLN A 241 12.87 6.92 -20.55
N ARG A 242 11.84 6.27 -20.03
CA ARG A 242 11.45 6.43 -18.62
C ARG A 242 12.60 6.06 -17.67
N ASN A 243 13.25 4.94 -17.89
CA ASN A 243 14.32 4.46 -17.03
C ASN A 243 15.58 5.34 -17.11
N LEU A 244 15.88 5.91 -18.28
CA LEU A 244 16.95 6.90 -18.45
C LEU A 244 16.68 8.18 -17.65
N LEU A 245 15.45 8.71 -17.69
CA LEU A 245 15.07 9.90 -16.92
C LEU A 245 15.13 9.64 -15.41
N LEU A 246 14.70 8.47 -14.97
CA LEU A 246 14.81 8.06 -13.56
C LEU A 246 16.27 7.94 -13.12
N ALA A 247 17.14 7.38 -13.95
CA ALA A 247 18.56 7.21 -13.65
C ALA A 247 19.32 8.53 -13.48
N GLN A 248 18.80 9.64 -14.03
CA GLN A 248 19.34 10.99 -13.84
C GLN A 248 19.08 11.53 -12.42
N GLN A 249 18.13 10.94 -11.68
CA GLN A 249 17.82 11.33 -10.31
C GLN A 249 18.79 10.67 -9.33
N THR A 250 20.05 11.13 -9.33
CA THR A 250 21.16 10.51 -8.57
C THR A 250 20.95 10.51 -7.06
N GLN A 251 20.15 11.43 -6.51
CA GLN A 251 19.73 11.45 -5.10
C GLN A 251 18.92 10.19 -4.69
N HIS A 252 18.40 9.44 -5.67
CA HIS A 252 17.68 8.18 -5.44
C HIS A 252 18.46 6.92 -5.85
N ALA A 253 19.78 7.03 -6.11
CA ALA A 253 20.61 5.92 -6.57
C ALA A 253 20.61 4.71 -5.61
N HIS A 254 20.30 4.91 -4.33
CA HIS A 254 20.11 3.86 -3.33
C HIS A 254 18.79 3.09 -3.49
N LEU A 255 17.76 3.71 -4.09
CA LEU A 255 16.47 3.08 -4.36
C LEU A 255 16.45 2.38 -5.71
N TYR A 256 16.99 3.03 -6.73
CA TYR A 256 17.06 2.50 -8.11
C TYR A 256 18.20 3.14 -8.90
N ARG A 257 18.78 2.37 -9.80
CA ARG A 257 19.85 2.84 -10.67
C ARG A 257 19.83 2.14 -12.03
N ALA A 258 20.32 2.80 -13.06
CA ALA A 258 20.51 2.16 -14.35
C ALA A 258 21.57 1.06 -14.28
N VAL A 259 21.36 0.01 -15.06
CA VAL A 259 22.32 -1.08 -15.26
C VAL A 259 22.39 -1.45 -16.73
N CYS A 260 23.60 -1.70 -17.25
CA CYS A 260 23.76 -2.25 -18.60
C CYS A 260 23.46 -3.75 -18.59
N ALA A 261 23.31 -4.35 -19.76
CA ALA A 261 22.99 -5.77 -19.93
C ALA A 261 24.00 -6.70 -19.23
N GLU A 262 25.29 -6.37 -19.26
CA GLU A 262 26.33 -7.16 -18.59
C GLU A 262 26.14 -7.14 -17.06
N GLU A 263 25.90 -5.97 -16.47
CA GLU A 263 25.65 -5.84 -15.05
C GLU A 263 24.32 -6.50 -14.67
N ALA A 264 23.26 -6.33 -15.48
CA ALA A 264 21.98 -6.99 -15.29
C ALA A 264 22.11 -8.52 -15.26
N ALA A 265 22.94 -9.08 -16.14
CA ALA A 265 23.24 -10.53 -16.14
C ALA A 265 23.97 -10.98 -14.86
N LYS A 266 24.94 -10.21 -14.36
CA LYS A 266 25.65 -10.50 -13.09
C LYS A 266 24.67 -10.48 -11.90
N LEU A 267 23.78 -9.50 -11.85
CA LEU A 267 22.76 -9.37 -10.81
C LEU A 267 21.72 -10.50 -10.89
N ALA A 268 21.26 -10.82 -12.10
CA ALA A 268 20.28 -11.87 -12.32
C ALA A 268 20.84 -13.28 -12.10
N GLY A 269 22.15 -13.50 -12.28
CA GLY A 269 22.79 -14.80 -12.23
C GLY A 269 22.55 -15.65 -13.48
N ILE A 270 21.91 -15.09 -14.51
CA ILE A 270 21.65 -15.70 -15.82
C ILE A 270 21.89 -14.65 -16.92
N PRO A 271 22.12 -15.03 -18.18
CA PRO A 271 22.27 -14.10 -19.28
C PRO A 271 21.06 -13.18 -19.44
N ILE A 272 21.29 -11.87 -19.49
CA ILE A 272 20.32 -10.82 -19.77
C ILE A 272 20.84 -10.00 -20.94
N GLY A 273 20.05 -9.88 -22.01
CA GLY A 273 20.42 -9.15 -23.22
C GLY A 273 19.97 -7.69 -23.28
N GLN A 274 19.44 -7.14 -22.19
CA GLN A 274 18.84 -5.82 -22.16
C GLN A 274 19.34 -5.01 -20.97
N ASP A 275 19.52 -3.70 -21.18
CA ASP A 275 19.69 -2.76 -20.09
C ASP A 275 18.41 -2.61 -19.28
N GLY A 276 18.48 -2.02 -18.11
CA GLY A 276 17.32 -1.81 -17.26
C GLY A 276 17.55 -0.87 -16.10
N LEU A 277 16.56 -0.85 -15.22
CA LEU A 277 16.60 -0.15 -13.93
C LEU A 277 16.60 -1.21 -12.82
N PHE A 278 17.60 -1.18 -11.98
CA PHE A 278 17.71 -2.10 -10.85
C PHE A 278 17.20 -1.45 -9.55
N TRP A 279 16.34 -2.16 -8.85
CA TRP A 279 15.81 -1.84 -7.53
C TRP A 279 16.45 -2.75 -6.49
N PRO A 280 17.55 -2.35 -5.80
CA PRO A 280 18.32 -3.24 -4.93
C PRO A 280 17.50 -3.76 -3.74
N MET A 281 16.58 -2.96 -3.21
CA MET A 281 15.70 -3.35 -2.12
C MET A 281 14.37 -3.98 -2.61
N GLY A 282 14.22 -4.19 -3.92
CA GLY A 282 13.10 -4.89 -4.51
C GLY A 282 12.99 -6.34 -3.99
N ALA A 283 11.79 -6.87 -3.97
CA ALA A 283 11.53 -8.18 -3.39
C ALA A 283 10.45 -8.95 -4.17
N TRP A 284 10.44 -10.26 -4.02
CA TRP A 284 9.20 -11.02 -4.15
C TRP A 284 8.67 -11.35 -2.76
N LEU A 285 7.35 -11.50 -2.64
CA LEU A 285 6.71 -11.98 -1.42
C LEU A 285 5.49 -12.85 -1.74
N ASN A 286 5.14 -13.73 -0.79
CA ASN A 286 3.91 -14.50 -0.79
C ASN A 286 2.82 -13.71 -0.05
N PRO A 287 1.84 -13.10 -0.75
CA PRO A 287 0.83 -12.27 -0.11
C PRO A 287 -0.04 -13.03 0.91
N PRO A 288 -0.43 -14.32 0.66
CA PRO A 288 -1.18 -15.08 1.67
C PRO A 288 -0.45 -15.22 3.01
N ALA A 289 0.88 -15.40 3.00
CA ALA A 289 1.66 -15.50 4.23
C ALA A 289 1.67 -14.15 5.00
N LEU A 290 1.84 -13.04 4.28
CA LEU A 290 1.74 -11.72 4.89
C LEU A 290 0.35 -11.45 5.46
N VAL A 291 -0.71 -11.75 4.73
CA VAL A 291 -2.10 -11.61 5.20
C VAL A 291 -2.35 -12.44 6.44
N LYS A 292 -1.92 -13.70 6.45
CA LYS A 292 -2.02 -14.57 7.64
C LYS A 292 -1.34 -13.95 8.86
N ARG A 293 -0.13 -13.42 8.67
CA ARG A 293 0.64 -12.80 9.76
C ARG A 293 0.01 -11.50 10.27
N LEU A 294 -0.58 -10.69 9.37
CA LEU A 294 -1.32 -9.48 9.74
C LEU A 294 -2.60 -9.78 10.54
N LEU A 295 -3.27 -10.88 10.23
CA LEU A 295 -4.49 -11.30 10.94
C LEU A 295 -4.20 -12.03 12.26
N ASP A 296 -2.96 -12.44 12.51
CA ASP A 296 -2.53 -13.11 13.73
C ASP A 296 -2.28 -12.10 14.87
N HIS A 297 -3.38 -11.57 15.43
CA HIS A 297 -3.35 -10.62 16.52
C HIS A 297 -4.54 -10.87 17.47
N PRO A 298 -4.35 -10.81 18.82
CA PRO A 298 -5.40 -11.14 19.78
C PRO A 298 -6.66 -10.25 19.70
N ASN A 299 -6.52 -9.01 19.23
CA ASN A 299 -7.62 -8.07 19.05
C ASN A 299 -8.28 -8.15 17.65
N ILE A 300 -7.91 -9.15 16.83
CA ILE A 300 -8.55 -9.40 15.53
C ILE A 300 -9.35 -10.70 15.62
N ARG A 301 -10.62 -10.64 15.26
CA ARG A 301 -11.47 -11.81 15.06
C ARG A 301 -11.84 -11.94 13.58
N LEU A 302 -11.47 -13.06 12.97
CA LEU A 302 -11.82 -13.38 11.58
C LEU A 302 -13.12 -14.19 11.54
N PHE A 303 -14.06 -13.73 10.73
CA PHE A 303 -15.32 -14.39 10.39
C PHE A 303 -15.25 -14.79 8.92
N ALA A 304 -14.74 -16.01 8.65
CA ALA A 304 -14.72 -16.60 7.32
C ALA A 304 -16.09 -17.16 6.93
N GLU A 305 -16.35 -17.33 5.64
CA GLU A 305 -17.63 -17.78 5.05
C GLU A 305 -18.81 -16.84 5.37
N HIS A 306 -18.53 -15.58 5.73
CA HIS A 306 -19.53 -14.56 6.04
C HIS A 306 -19.67 -13.59 4.87
N ASN A 307 -20.57 -13.90 3.92
CA ASN A 307 -20.89 -12.96 2.84
C ASN A 307 -21.79 -11.84 3.37
N VAL A 308 -21.39 -10.59 3.15
CA VAL A 308 -22.17 -9.41 3.58
C VAL A 308 -23.34 -9.21 2.65
N GLU A 309 -24.56 -9.34 3.19
CA GLU A 309 -25.81 -9.12 2.48
C GLU A 309 -26.31 -7.68 2.61
N GLU A 310 -26.11 -7.09 3.79
CA GLU A 310 -26.54 -5.74 4.12
C GLU A 310 -25.57 -5.08 5.10
N ALA A 311 -25.38 -3.78 4.95
CA ALA A 311 -24.67 -2.94 5.90
C ALA A 311 -25.48 -1.64 6.11
N ALA A 312 -25.87 -1.38 7.34
CA ALA A 312 -26.68 -0.22 7.72
C ALA A 312 -26.14 0.42 9.01
N TYR A 313 -26.19 1.75 9.05
CA TYR A 313 -25.84 2.50 10.26
C TYR A 313 -27.10 2.73 11.12
N ASP A 314 -27.08 2.25 12.33
CA ASP A 314 -28.10 2.49 13.33
C ASP A 314 -27.76 3.77 14.10
N ARG A 315 -28.57 4.80 13.91
CA ARG A 315 -28.35 6.13 14.51
C ARG A 315 -28.58 6.16 16.02
N GLU A 316 -29.44 5.28 16.54
CA GLU A 316 -29.76 5.23 17.97
C GLU A 316 -28.61 4.61 18.76
N SER A 317 -28.12 3.45 18.33
CA SER A 317 -26.96 2.78 18.94
C SER A 317 -25.62 3.35 18.47
N ARG A 318 -25.59 4.21 17.47
CA ARG A 318 -24.39 4.74 16.80
C ARG A 318 -23.46 3.65 16.28
N GLN A 319 -24.02 2.54 15.78
CA GLN A 319 -23.27 1.39 15.31
C GLN A 319 -23.64 1.01 13.89
N TRP A 320 -22.64 0.52 13.17
CA TRP A 320 -22.86 -0.24 11.96
C TRP A 320 -23.36 -1.64 12.30
N ARG A 321 -24.39 -2.08 11.58
CA ARG A 321 -24.90 -3.46 11.62
C ARG A 321 -24.67 -4.09 10.26
N VAL A 322 -23.95 -5.21 10.24
CA VAL A 322 -23.62 -5.98 9.04
C VAL A 322 -24.33 -7.33 9.13
N ARG A 323 -25.30 -7.56 8.25
CA ARG A 323 -26.02 -8.82 8.16
C ARG A 323 -25.30 -9.79 7.23
N THR A 324 -25.16 -11.02 7.69
CA THR A 324 -24.60 -12.15 6.96
C THR A 324 -25.51 -13.36 7.09
N PRO A 325 -25.36 -14.45 6.31
CA PRO A 325 -26.12 -15.69 6.49
C PRO A 325 -26.01 -16.31 7.89
N HIS A 326 -24.96 -15.97 8.63
CA HIS A 326 -24.69 -16.53 9.96
C HIS A 326 -25.07 -15.60 11.13
N GLY A 327 -25.73 -14.48 10.84
CA GLY A 327 -26.17 -13.50 11.83
C GLY A 327 -25.67 -12.08 11.57
N THR A 328 -25.89 -11.22 12.56
CA THR A 328 -25.53 -9.80 12.48
C THR A 328 -24.32 -9.48 13.35
N LEU A 329 -23.36 -8.77 12.78
CA LEU A 329 -22.20 -8.23 13.48
C LEU A 329 -22.37 -6.72 13.63
N SER A 330 -21.92 -6.16 14.75
CA SER A 330 -22.03 -4.72 15.02
C SER A 330 -20.67 -4.13 15.38
N GLY A 331 -20.46 -2.86 15.03
CA GLY A 331 -19.24 -2.12 15.36
C GLY A 331 -19.40 -0.62 15.17
N SER A 332 -18.59 0.17 15.85
CA SER A 332 -18.64 1.64 15.78
C SER A 332 -18.18 2.20 14.43
N HIS A 333 -17.32 1.47 13.72
CA HIS A 333 -16.73 1.83 12.44
C HIS A 333 -16.84 0.69 11.43
N ILE A 334 -16.87 1.04 10.14
CA ILE A 334 -16.82 0.07 9.04
C ILE A 334 -15.80 0.49 7.98
N VAL A 335 -14.99 -0.47 7.52
CA VAL A 335 -14.03 -0.26 6.43
C VAL A 335 -14.27 -1.29 5.33
N PHE A 336 -14.58 -0.83 4.14
CA PHE A 336 -14.76 -1.69 2.97
C PHE A 336 -13.42 -1.92 2.28
N CYS A 337 -12.90 -3.15 2.36
CA CYS A 337 -11.65 -3.61 1.72
C CYS A 337 -11.95 -4.71 0.70
N THR A 338 -13.04 -4.57 -0.02
CA THR A 338 -13.70 -5.65 -0.79
C THR A 338 -13.10 -5.91 -2.17
N GLY A 339 -12.01 -5.21 -2.57
CA GLY A 339 -11.36 -5.43 -3.86
C GLY A 339 -12.38 -5.42 -5.01
N ALA A 340 -12.34 -6.41 -5.90
CA ALA A 340 -13.31 -6.55 -6.99
C ALA A 340 -14.75 -6.77 -6.50
N GLY A 341 -14.93 -7.31 -5.30
CA GLY A 341 -16.24 -7.43 -4.66
C GLY A 341 -16.93 -6.09 -4.39
N SER A 342 -16.20 -4.97 -4.44
CA SER A 342 -16.77 -3.61 -4.30
C SER A 342 -17.85 -3.29 -5.33
N LEU A 343 -17.82 -3.94 -6.50
CA LEU A 343 -18.84 -3.74 -7.55
C LEU A 343 -20.21 -4.30 -7.15
N HIS A 344 -20.25 -5.20 -6.18
CA HIS A 344 -21.46 -5.92 -5.79
C HIS A 344 -21.84 -5.66 -4.31
N ALA A 345 -20.87 -5.27 -3.49
CA ALA A 345 -21.10 -5.05 -2.07
C ALA A 345 -22.07 -3.87 -1.83
N PRO A 346 -22.90 -3.95 -0.80
CA PRO A 346 -23.72 -2.81 -0.37
C PRO A 346 -22.87 -1.55 -0.25
N ILE A 347 -23.43 -0.38 -0.53
CA ILE A 347 -22.74 0.92 -0.44
C ILE A 347 -21.70 1.11 -1.55
N THR A 348 -20.65 0.26 -1.64
CA THR A 348 -19.51 0.49 -2.54
C THR A 348 -19.82 0.27 -4.02
N ARG A 349 -20.86 -0.51 -4.36
CA ARG A 349 -21.33 -0.72 -5.74
C ARG A 349 -21.75 0.57 -6.48
N GLN A 350 -21.93 1.66 -5.73
CA GLN A 350 -22.29 2.97 -6.28
C GLN A 350 -21.08 3.76 -6.79
N PHE A 351 -19.85 3.30 -6.46
CA PHE A 351 -18.60 3.93 -6.90
C PHE A 351 -18.16 3.36 -8.25
N PRO A 352 -17.72 4.22 -9.21
CA PRO A 352 -17.31 3.80 -10.54
C PRO A 352 -15.93 3.13 -10.52
N LEU A 353 -15.89 1.88 -10.09
CA LEU A 353 -14.71 1.03 -10.06
C LEU A 353 -14.69 0.09 -11.26
N GLN A 354 -13.52 -0.40 -11.63
CA GLN A 354 -13.32 -1.36 -12.71
C GLN A 354 -12.59 -2.61 -12.25
N ILE A 355 -12.85 -3.72 -12.92
CA ILE A 355 -12.17 -4.99 -12.69
C ILE A 355 -11.17 -5.27 -13.79
N ILE A 356 -10.10 -5.96 -13.41
CA ILE A 356 -9.06 -6.40 -14.33
C ILE A 356 -8.73 -7.84 -13.96
N ARG A 357 -9.10 -8.77 -14.84
CA ARG A 357 -8.70 -10.16 -14.67
C ARG A 357 -7.19 -10.31 -14.90
N GLY A 358 -6.56 -11.14 -14.10
CA GLY A 358 -5.17 -11.54 -14.30
C GLY A 358 -4.92 -12.94 -13.82
N GLN A 359 -4.16 -13.69 -14.61
CA GLN A 359 -3.70 -15.03 -14.27
C GLN A 359 -2.18 -15.06 -14.26
N THR A 360 -1.62 -15.64 -13.21
CA THR A 360 -0.21 -16.00 -13.13
C THR A 360 -0.02 -17.46 -13.50
N SER A 361 1.22 -17.83 -13.80
CA SER A 361 1.64 -19.19 -14.09
C SER A 361 2.73 -19.62 -13.11
N ILE A 362 2.88 -20.92 -12.93
CA ILE A 362 3.97 -21.51 -12.13
C ILE A 362 4.70 -22.56 -12.96
N ALA A 363 6.00 -22.70 -12.73
CA ALA A 363 6.82 -23.72 -13.38
C ALA A 363 7.75 -24.41 -12.36
N PRO A 364 8.00 -25.72 -12.47
CA PRO A 364 9.05 -26.38 -11.72
C PRO A 364 10.40 -25.75 -12.04
N ALA A 365 11.22 -25.53 -11.02
CA ALA A 365 12.58 -25.00 -11.20
C ALA A 365 13.50 -26.07 -11.78
N THR A 366 14.22 -25.74 -12.84
CA THR A 366 15.27 -26.56 -13.44
C THR A 366 16.63 -26.23 -12.86
N GLU A 367 17.65 -27.02 -13.15
CA GLU A 367 19.03 -26.71 -12.75
C GLU A 367 19.47 -25.32 -13.25
N TYR A 368 19.24 -25.01 -14.52
CA TYR A 368 19.53 -23.70 -15.10
C TYR A 368 18.74 -22.58 -14.45
N SER A 369 17.42 -22.74 -14.27
CA SER A 369 16.57 -21.66 -13.77
C SER A 369 16.80 -21.32 -12.29
N ARG A 370 17.36 -22.25 -11.50
CA ARG A 370 17.76 -22.01 -10.09
C ARG A 370 18.87 -20.97 -9.95
N ALA A 371 19.61 -20.71 -11.03
CA ALA A 371 20.62 -19.65 -11.06
C ALA A 371 20.02 -18.24 -11.02
N LEU A 372 18.70 -18.08 -11.31
CA LEU A 372 18.03 -16.79 -11.24
C LEU A 372 17.99 -16.29 -9.79
N LYS A 373 18.72 -15.18 -9.51
CA LYS A 373 18.88 -14.59 -8.17
C LYS A 373 17.97 -13.39 -7.94
N THR A 374 17.63 -12.66 -9.01
CA THR A 374 16.87 -11.39 -8.97
C THR A 374 15.57 -11.54 -9.73
N ALA A 375 14.50 -10.94 -9.25
CA ALA A 375 13.23 -10.92 -10.00
C ALA A 375 13.36 -10.05 -11.26
N LEU A 376 12.89 -10.57 -12.38
CA LEU A 376 12.85 -9.86 -13.65
C LEU A 376 11.44 -9.30 -13.88
N SER A 377 11.36 -8.07 -14.36
CA SER A 377 10.12 -7.39 -14.72
C SER A 377 10.28 -6.66 -16.06
N ALA A 378 9.30 -6.80 -16.92
CA ALA A 378 9.18 -6.12 -18.21
C ALA A 378 7.70 -6.00 -18.57
N ALA A 379 7.27 -6.44 -19.76
CA ALA A 379 5.86 -6.68 -20.09
C ALA A 379 5.26 -7.82 -19.25
N SER A 380 6.09 -8.78 -18.86
CA SER A 380 5.79 -9.87 -17.93
C SER A 380 6.80 -9.85 -16.78
N TYR A 381 6.68 -10.74 -15.80
CA TYR A 381 7.65 -10.89 -14.72
C TYR A 381 7.94 -12.36 -14.43
N ILE A 382 9.07 -12.62 -13.79
CA ILE A 382 9.39 -13.91 -13.17
C ILE A 382 10.16 -13.68 -11.86
N SER A 383 9.81 -14.43 -10.82
CA SER A 383 10.50 -14.44 -9.53
C SER A 383 11.54 -15.56 -9.45
N PRO A 384 12.63 -15.42 -8.67
CA PRO A 384 13.48 -16.54 -8.27
C PRO A 384 12.66 -17.71 -7.72
N ALA A 385 13.21 -18.92 -7.84
CA ALA A 385 12.51 -20.11 -7.38
C ALA A 385 12.26 -20.09 -5.87
N TRP A 386 11.04 -20.39 -5.48
CA TRP A 386 10.63 -20.59 -4.10
C TRP A 386 9.93 -21.93 -3.97
N GLN A 387 10.38 -22.75 -3.00
CA GLN A 387 9.88 -24.12 -2.81
C GLN A 387 9.90 -24.94 -4.12
N GLY A 388 11.00 -24.85 -4.87
CA GLY A 388 11.21 -25.60 -6.10
C GLY A 388 10.40 -25.14 -7.31
N ARG A 389 9.74 -23.98 -7.27
CA ARG A 389 8.91 -23.46 -8.36
C ARG A 389 9.12 -21.96 -8.58
N HIS A 390 9.04 -21.52 -9.83
CA HIS A 390 8.94 -20.11 -10.21
C HIS A 390 7.48 -19.71 -10.37
N CYS A 391 7.18 -18.42 -10.08
CA CYS A 391 5.93 -17.77 -10.45
C CYS A 391 6.23 -16.69 -11.49
N PHE A 392 5.42 -16.63 -12.55
CA PHE A 392 5.58 -15.67 -13.63
C PHE A 392 4.24 -15.24 -14.23
N GLY A 393 4.22 -14.19 -15.05
CA GLY A 393 3.02 -13.61 -15.64
C GLY A 393 3.00 -12.09 -15.51
N ALA A 394 1.84 -11.48 -15.51
CA ALA A 394 0.52 -12.06 -15.55
C ALA A 394 -0.25 -11.51 -16.75
N THR A 395 -1.33 -12.19 -17.11
CA THR A 395 -2.29 -11.63 -18.07
C THR A 395 -2.98 -10.38 -17.52
N PHE A 396 -3.54 -9.58 -18.42
CA PHE A 396 -4.20 -8.32 -18.08
C PHE A 396 -5.42 -8.14 -19.00
N ALA A 397 -6.60 -8.52 -18.50
CA ALA A 397 -7.86 -8.46 -19.25
C ALA A 397 -8.87 -7.54 -18.53
N PRO A 398 -8.99 -6.26 -18.94
CA PRO A 398 -9.96 -5.33 -18.39
C PRO A 398 -11.40 -5.81 -18.63
N ASN A 399 -12.27 -5.55 -17.66
CA ASN A 399 -13.71 -5.85 -17.69
C ASN A 399 -14.06 -7.34 -17.91
N ASN A 400 -13.12 -8.26 -17.72
CA ASN A 400 -13.38 -9.68 -17.74
C ASN A 400 -13.66 -10.18 -16.31
N PRO A 401 -14.89 -10.64 -15.98
CA PRO A 401 -15.26 -11.07 -14.62
C PRO A 401 -14.90 -12.53 -14.31
N ASP A 402 -14.39 -13.29 -15.28
CA ASP A 402 -14.07 -14.69 -15.09
C ASP A 402 -12.88 -14.88 -14.15
N THR A 403 -13.05 -15.70 -13.12
CA THR A 403 -12.02 -16.07 -12.15
C THR A 403 -11.49 -17.49 -12.32
N ALA A 404 -12.06 -18.26 -13.29
CA ALA A 404 -11.56 -19.59 -13.58
C ALA A 404 -10.17 -19.52 -14.21
N TRP A 405 -9.33 -20.51 -13.88
CA TRP A 405 -8.07 -20.70 -14.57
C TRP A 405 -8.31 -21.07 -16.04
N GLN A 406 -7.57 -20.46 -16.96
CA GLN A 406 -7.71 -20.67 -18.40
C GLN A 406 -6.37 -21.10 -19.01
N ALA A 407 -6.41 -22.13 -19.87
CA ALA A 407 -5.25 -22.61 -20.62
C ALA A 407 -4.73 -21.57 -21.63
N GLU A 408 -5.61 -20.73 -22.17
CA GLU A 408 -5.24 -19.62 -23.06
C GLU A 408 -4.33 -18.62 -22.37
N ASP A 409 -4.68 -18.20 -21.13
CA ASP A 409 -3.84 -17.31 -20.32
C ASP A 409 -2.52 -17.96 -19.93
N GLU A 410 -2.52 -19.28 -19.68
CA GLU A 410 -1.28 -20.02 -19.43
C GLU A 410 -0.35 -19.96 -20.65
N ARG A 411 -0.88 -20.22 -21.84
CA ARG A 411 -0.14 -20.12 -23.12
C ARG A 411 0.40 -18.71 -23.33
N HIS A 412 -0.42 -17.69 -23.07
CA HIS A 412 0.00 -16.28 -23.17
C HIS A 412 1.17 -15.97 -22.22
N ASN A 413 1.09 -16.40 -20.96
CA ASN A 413 2.15 -16.18 -19.98
C ASN A 413 3.46 -16.87 -20.37
N ARG A 414 3.39 -18.11 -20.90
CA ARG A 414 4.55 -18.85 -21.43
C ARG A 414 5.20 -18.10 -22.61
N GLN A 415 4.40 -17.60 -23.53
CA GLN A 415 4.89 -16.78 -24.65
C GLN A 415 5.51 -15.46 -24.15
N ALA A 416 4.89 -14.76 -23.20
CA ALA A 416 5.44 -13.54 -22.62
C ALA A 416 6.77 -13.79 -21.88
N LEU A 417 6.94 -14.96 -21.27
CA LEU A 417 8.21 -15.36 -20.66
C LEU A 417 9.31 -15.58 -21.71
N SER A 418 8.99 -16.14 -22.89
CA SER A 418 9.98 -16.28 -23.96
C SER A 418 10.50 -14.93 -24.46
N GLN A 419 9.63 -13.93 -24.52
CA GLN A 419 10.01 -12.55 -24.86
C GLN A 419 10.83 -11.87 -23.77
N LEU A 420 10.58 -12.21 -22.50
CA LEU A 420 11.33 -11.70 -21.36
C LEU A 420 12.75 -12.26 -21.32
N ASN A 421 12.90 -13.59 -21.43
CA ASN A 421 14.20 -14.28 -21.43
C ASN A 421 14.06 -15.67 -22.08
N GLU A 422 14.50 -15.78 -23.32
CA GLU A 422 14.38 -17.01 -24.11
C GLU A 422 15.15 -18.20 -23.54
N PRO A 423 16.40 -18.09 -23.07
CA PRO A 423 17.11 -19.20 -22.44
C PRO A 423 16.39 -19.75 -21.20
N LEU A 424 15.81 -18.86 -20.38
CA LEU A 424 15.04 -19.25 -19.20
C LEU A 424 13.75 -19.96 -19.60
N HIS A 425 13.02 -19.42 -20.57
CA HIS A 425 11.83 -20.04 -21.14
C HIS A 425 12.13 -21.44 -21.67
N ARG A 426 13.18 -21.62 -22.48
CA ARG A 426 13.58 -22.91 -23.04
C ARG A 426 13.91 -23.93 -21.96
N SER A 427 14.62 -23.52 -20.93
CA SER A 427 14.95 -24.38 -19.79
C SER A 427 13.68 -24.83 -19.06
N LEU A 428 12.76 -23.92 -18.78
CA LEU A 428 11.51 -24.24 -18.09
C LEU A 428 10.57 -25.06 -18.95
N SER A 429 10.54 -24.86 -20.27
CA SER A 429 9.70 -25.60 -21.21
C SER A 429 9.96 -27.10 -21.18
N ALA A 430 11.19 -27.52 -20.88
CA ALA A 430 11.53 -28.94 -20.74
C ALA A 430 10.88 -29.61 -19.51
N ALA A 431 10.44 -28.80 -18.53
CA ALA A 431 9.81 -29.26 -17.30
C ALA A 431 8.30 -28.98 -17.23
N TRP A 432 7.73 -28.36 -18.28
CA TRP A 432 6.30 -28.07 -18.33
C TRP A 432 5.50 -29.25 -18.85
N GLY A 433 4.32 -29.44 -18.27
CA GLY A 433 3.26 -30.22 -18.92
C GLY A 433 2.54 -29.40 -20.00
N ASP A 434 1.69 -30.09 -20.76
CA ASP A 434 0.74 -29.44 -21.68
C ASP A 434 -0.18 -28.49 -20.90
N GLU A 435 -0.30 -27.23 -21.35
CA GLU A 435 -1.10 -26.21 -20.66
C GLU A 435 -2.57 -26.58 -20.52
N SER A 436 -3.13 -27.40 -21.43
CA SER A 436 -4.52 -27.84 -21.36
C SER A 436 -4.75 -28.97 -20.34
N SER A 437 -3.70 -29.71 -19.99
CA SER A 437 -3.76 -30.89 -19.11
C SER A 437 -3.15 -30.68 -17.73
N LEU A 438 -2.72 -29.44 -17.36
CA LEU A 438 -2.12 -29.16 -16.08
C LEU A 438 -3.00 -29.58 -14.89
N HIS A 439 -2.42 -30.33 -13.97
CA HIS A 439 -3.07 -30.64 -12.69
C HIS A 439 -3.33 -29.35 -11.89
N PRO A 440 -4.44 -29.24 -11.12
CA PRO A 440 -4.74 -28.04 -10.33
C PRO A 440 -3.58 -27.54 -9.43
N ALA A 441 -2.76 -28.43 -8.87
CA ALA A 441 -1.59 -28.08 -8.06
C ALA A 441 -0.42 -27.46 -8.86
N GLU A 442 -0.44 -27.57 -10.20
CA GLU A 442 0.55 -27.03 -11.13
C GLU A 442 0.08 -25.73 -11.79
N ARG A 443 -1.19 -25.39 -11.61
CA ARG A 443 -1.78 -24.17 -12.14
C ARG A 443 -1.34 -22.96 -11.33
N GLY A 444 -1.19 -21.84 -12.04
CA GLY A 444 -1.06 -20.53 -11.39
C GLY A 444 -2.38 -20.05 -10.81
N HIS A 445 -2.40 -18.78 -10.42
CA HIS A 445 -3.53 -18.15 -9.75
C HIS A 445 -4.25 -17.17 -10.70
N ALA A 446 -5.57 -17.33 -10.84
CA ALA A 446 -6.43 -16.42 -11.59
C ALA A 446 -7.33 -15.64 -10.62
N ALA A 447 -7.38 -14.31 -10.75
CA ALA A 447 -8.18 -13.45 -9.89
C ALA A 447 -8.49 -12.10 -10.53
N LEU A 448 -9.41 -11.37 -9.91
CA LEU A 448 -9.80 -10.02 -10.31
C LEU A 448 -9.10 -8.97 -9.45
N ARG A 449 -8.36 -8.07 -10.09
CA ARG A 449 -7.89 -6.83 -9.49
C ARG A 449 -9.01 -5.79 -9.58
N CYS A 450 -9.10 -4.92 -8.60
CA CYS A 450 -9.95 -3.72 -8.64
C CYS A 450 -9.07 -2.50 -8.89
N ASP A 451 -9.51 -1.60 -9.76
CA ASP A 451 -8.80 -0.38 -10.12
C ASP A 451 -9.79 0.79 -10.28
N THR A 452 -9.27 1.97 -10.43
CA THR A 452 -9.99 3.20 -10.81
C THR A 452 -9.51 3.66 -12.19
N HIS A 453 -10.28 4.51 -12.85
CA HIS A 453 -9.88 5.07 -14.15
C HIS A 453 -8.61 5.93 -14.09
N ASP A 454 -8.28 6.51 -12.93
CA ASP A 454 -7.06 7.30 -12.72
C ASP A 454 -5.89 6.50 -12.14
N HIS A 455 -6.07 5.20 -11.96
CA HIS A 455 -5.09 4.26 -11.40
C HIS A 455 -4.57 4.64 -10.01
N LEU A 456 -5.32 5.46 -9.27
CA LEU A 456 -5.07 5.76 -7.86
C LEU A 456 -6.06 4.99 -6.99
N PRO A 457 -5.64 4.37 -5.90
CA PRO A 457 -6.56 3.70 -4.97
C PRO A 457 -7.65 4.64 -4.46
N ALA A 458 -8.77 4.08 -4.06
CA ALA A 458 -9.84 4.79 -3.38
C ALA A 458 -9.71 4.56 -1.87
N VAL A 459 -9.28 5.60 -1.14
CA VAL A 459 -8.88 5.49 0.27
C VAL A 459 -9.38 6.68 1.08
N GLY A 460 -10.06 6.41 2.19
CA GLY A 460 -10.54 7.43 3.12
C GLY A 460 -12.03 7.32 3.46
N ALA A 461 -12.57 8.36 4.09
CA ALA A 461 -13.96 8.42 4.52
C ALA A 461 -14.94 8.42 3.33
N LEU A 462 -16.00 7.64 3.46
CA LEU A 462 -17.03 7.47 2.43
C LEU A 462 -18.13 8.51 2.53
N GLY A 463 -18.41 9.22 1.42
CA GLY A 463 -19.64 9.96 1.23
C GLY A 463 -20.81 9.06 0.85
N ASP A 464 -22.01 9.47 1.17
CA ASP A 464 -23.24 8.90 0.61
C ASP A 464 -23.33 9.29 -0.87
N ALA A 465 -23.13 8.34 -1.76
CA ALA A 465 -23.06 8.59 -3.21
C ALA A 465 -24.36 9.18 -3.76
N ALA A 466 -25.54 8.79 -3.23
CA ALA A 466 -26.82 9.32 -3.67
C ALA A 466 -27.00 10.77 -3.22
N ALA A 467 -26.71 11.08 -1.95
CA ALA A 467 -26.76 12.44 -1.43
C ALA A 467 -25.71 13.34 -2.11
N MET A 468 -24.51 12.85 -2.38
CA MET A 468 -23.48 13.58 -3.12
C MET A 468 -23.94 13.97 -4.53
N LYS A 469 -24.60 13.07 -5.27
CA LYS A 469 -25.16 13.36 -6.60
C LYS A 469 -26.21 14.46 -6.57
N GLN A 470 -26.96 14.58 -5.49
CA GLN A 470 -27.92 15.67 -5.29
C GLN A 470 -27.23 16.99 -4.93
N VAL A 471 -26.38 16.98 -3.90
CA VAL A 471 -25.67 18.17 -3.40
C VAL A 471 -24.79 18.80 -4.48
N TYR A 472 -24.07 17.98 -5.23
CA TYR A 472 -23.07 18.42 -6.22
C TYR A 472 -23.59 18.39 -7.67
N ALA A 473 -24.89 18.26 -7.90
CA ALA A 473 -25.49 18.16 -9.24
C ALA A 473 -25.07 19.31 -10.20
N LYS A 474 -24.85 20.52 -9.66
CA LYS A 474 -24.41 21.67 -10.46
C LYS A 474 -23.04 21.50 -11.11
N PHE A 475 -22.18 20.63 -10.60
CA PHE A 475 -20.89 20.32 -11.23
C PHE A 475 -21.02 19.65 -12.61
N ALA A 476 -22.19 19.09 -12.94
CA ALA A 476 -22.47 18.57 -14.28
C ALA A 476 -22.50 19.67 -15.36
N HIS A 477 -22.80 20.91 -14.96
CA HIS A 477 -22.86 22.07 -15.86
C HIS A 477 -21.61 22.95 -15.74
N ASP A 478 -21.12 23.14 -14.51
CA ASP A 478 -19.91 23.93 -14.23
C ASP A 478 -19.10 23.28 -13.11
N LYS A 479 -17.97 22.66 -13.46
CA LYS A 479 -17.06 22.00 -12.51
C LYS A 479 -16.47 22.96 -11.45
N ASN A 480 -16.53 24.27 -11.69
CA ASN A 480 -16.02 25.30 -10.80
C ASN A 480 -17.14 26.01 -10.03
N TYR A 481 -18.38 25.56 -10.15
CA TYR A 481 -19.49 26.17 -9.42
C TYR A 481 -19.20 26.21 -7.91
N PRO A 482 -19.36 27.36 -7.23
CA PRO A 482 -18.99 27.51 -5.82
C PRO A 482 -20.01 26.83 -4.90
N ILE A 483 -19.79 25.57 -4.56
CA ILE A 483 -20.58 24.82 -3.58
C ILE A 483 -19.82 24.80 -2.25
N GLN A 484 -20.44 25.34 -1.21
CA GLN A 484 -19.89 25.39 0.15
C GLN A 484 -20.38 24.24 1.04
N THR A 485 -21.37 23.48 0.59
CA THR A 485 -21.93 22.36 1.36
C THR A 485 -20.87 21.26 1.52
N PRO A 486 -20.53 20.84 2.76
CA PRO A 486 -19.61 19.74 3.00
C PRO A 486 -20.10 18.42 2.40
N CYS A 487 -19.20 17.46 2.23
CA CYS A 487 -19.55 16.13 1.78
C CYS A 487 -20.55 15.47 2.75
N PRO A 488 -21.67 14.93 2.25
CA PRO A 488 -22.60 14.15 3.08
C PRO A 488 -21.98 12.78 3.37
N TYR A 489 -21.12 12.71 4.39
CA TYR A 489 -20.43 11.49 4.78
C TYR A 489 -21.37 10.46 5.43
N LEU A 490 -21.11 9.19 5.13
CA LEU A 490 -21.63 8.07 5.92
C LEU A 490 -20.90 8.05 7.27
N PRO A 491 -21.61 7.91 8.41
CA PRO A 491 -21.01 7.96 9.72
C PRO A 491 -19.94 6.87 9.90
N ASN A 492 -18.70 7.24 10.26
CA ASN A 492 -17.61 6.31 10.56
C ASN A 492 -17.41 5.20 9.50
N ALA A 493 -17.65 5.50 8.23
CA ALA A 493 -17.50 4.56 7.11
C ALA A 493 -16.30 4.95 6.23
N TYR A 494 -15.50 3.94 5.86
CA TYR A 494 -14.26 4.13 5.13
C TYR A 494 -14.14 3.14 3.97
N LEU A 495 -13.30 3.49 2.99
CA LEU A 495 -12.96 2.64 1.86
C LEU A 495 -11.44 2.49 1.76
N ASN A 496 -10.95 1.26 1.53
CA ASN A 496 -9.57 0.94 1.21
C ASN A 496 -9.54 -0.11 0.10
N THR A 497 -9.63 0.35 -1.15
CA THR A 497 -9.77 -0.55 -2.30
C THR A 497 -9.17 0.04 -3.57
N ALA A 498 -9.29 -0.69 -4.68
CA ALA A 498 -8.87 -0.28 -6.01
C ALA A 498 -7.35 -0.04 -6.14
N HIS A 499 -6.54 -0.88 -5.51
CA HIS A 499 -5.08 -0.82 -5.59
C HIS A 499 -4.50 -1.35 -6.90
N GLY A 500 -5.32 -1.82 -7.83
CA GLY A 500 -4.91 -2.38 -9.11
C GLY A 500 -3.91 -3.54 -8.94
N SER A 501 -2.83 -3.50 -9.71
CA SER A 501 -1.72 -4.47 -9.61
C SER A 501 -0.63 -4.08 -8.58
N ARG A 502 -0.83 -2.98 -7.82
CA ARG A 502 0.19 -2.39 -6.94
C ARG A 502 -0.15 -2.51 -5.45
N GLY A 503 -1.12 -3.36 -5.11
CA GLY A 503 -1.64 -3.52 -3.75
C GLY A 503 -0.58 -3.86 -2.71
N LEU A 504 0.48 -4.59 -3.08
CA LEU A 504 1.57 -4.91 -2.16
C LEU A 504 2.36 -3.68 -1.70
N ALA A 505 2.53 -2.69 -2.59
CA ALA A 505 3.19 -1.44 -2.23
C ALA A 505 2.23 -0.44 -1.56
N THR A 506 0.96 -0.37 -1.99
CA THR A 506 0.08 0.74 -1.62
C THR A 506 -0.89 0.41 -0.49
N ALA A 507 -1.40 -0.83 -0.40
CA ALA A 507 -2.46 -1.16 0.54
C ALA A 507 -2.03 -1.07 2.03
N PRO A 508 -0.83 -1.50 2.45
CA PRO A 508 -0.42 -1.38 3.85
C PRO A 508 -0.31 0.06 4.35
N LEU A 509 0.28 0.96 3.56
CA LEU A 509 0.37 2.38 3.91
C LEU A 509 -1.02 3.03 3.97
N CYS A 510 -1.88 2.76 2.98
CA CYS A 510 -3.25 3.26 2.95
C CYS A 510 -4.07 2.74 4.15
N ALA A 511 -3.86 1.50 4.54
CA ALA A 511 -4.46 0.90 5.72
C ALA A 511 -4.06 1.61 7.01
N ALA A 512 -2.77 1.92 7.15
CA ALA A 512 -2.25 2.66 8.30
C ALA A 512 -2.84 4.09 8.39
N ASP A 513 -3.03 4.76 7.25
CA ASP A 513 -3.65 6.07 7.21
C ASP A 513 -5.15 6.04 7.58
N ILE A 514 -5.90 5.01 7.15
CA ILE A 514 -7.29 4.80 7.59
C ILE A 514 -7.36 4.51 9.10
N ALA A 515 -6.48 3.64 9.59
CA ALA A 515 -6.40 3.35 11.02
C ALA A 515 -6.09 4.62 11.83
N ALA A 516 -5.21 5.49 11.30
CA ALA A 516 -4.92 6.79 11.90
C ALA A 516 -6.16 7.71 11.94
N GLN A 517 -7.00 7.71 10.90
CA GLN A 517 -8.27 8.45 10.92
C GLN A 517 -9.23 7.91 11.99
N ILE A 518 -9.39 6.60 12.04
CA ILE A 518 -10.31 5.94 12.99
C ILE A 518 -9.86 6.18 14.44
N CYS A 519 -8.59 5.98 14.71
CA CYS A 519 -8.03 6.05 16.06
C CYS A 519 -7.49 7.45 16.43
N ARG A 520 -7.68 8.46 15.58
CA ARG A 520 -7.27 9.87 15.81
C ARG A 520 -5.78 10.02 16.14
N THR A 521 -4.94 9.25 15.44
CA THR A 521 -3.48 9.35 15.52
C THR A 521 -2.91 10.12 14.32
N PRO A 522 -1.63 10.48 14.29
CA PRO A 522 -1.03 11.22 13.18
C PRO A 522 -1.26 10.54 11.82
N ARG A 523 -1.72 11.32 10.82
CA ARG A 523 -2.00 10.86 9.46
C ARG A 523 -0.70 10.56 8.71
N LEU A 524 -0.66 9.47 7.95
CA LEU A 524 0.55 9.00 7.28
C LEU A 524 0.72 9.48 5.84
N LEU A 525 -0.38 9.82 5.19
CA LEU A 525 -0.38 10.34 3.83
C LEU A 525 -0.20 11.86 3.84
N SER A 526 0.60 12.40 2.93
CA SER A 526 0.68 13.84 2.72
C SER A 526 -0.70 14.44 2.37
N ALA A 527 -0.92 15.72 2.61
CA ALA A 527 -2.17 16.39 2.26
C ALA A 527 -2.52 16.20 0.78
N ARG A 528 -1.51 16.22 -0.10
CA ARG A 528 -1.65 15.94 -1.53
C ARG A 528 -2.19 14.53 -1.80
N LEU A 529 -1.64 13.51 -1.13
CA LEU A 529 -2.12 12.14 -1.27
C LEU A 529 -3.51 11.95 -0.67
N GLN A 530 -3.80 12.53 0.49
CA GLN A 530 -5.13 12.48 1.09
C GLN A 530 -6.21 13.00 0.13
N GLN A 531 -5.92 14.11 -0.59
CA GLN A 531 -6.82 14.63 -1.61
C GLN A 531 -6.90 13.74 -2.85
N ALA A 532 -5.76 13.27 -3.36
CA ALA A 532 -5.69 12.47 -4.57
C ALA A 532 -6.35 11.09 -4.42
N LEU A 533 -6.32 10.51 -3.22
CA LEU A 533 -6.88 9.17 -2.94
C LEU A 533 -8.31 9.21 -2.41
N ASN A 534 -8.84 10.41 -2.02
CA ASN A 534 -10.18 10.55 -1.48
C ASN A 534 -11.21 9.83 -2.37
N PRO A 535 -11.97 8.84 -1.83
CA PRO A 535 -12.87 8.01 -2.65
C PRO A 535 -14.00 8.82 -3.30
N ASN A 536 -14.42 9.90 -2.65
CA ASN A 536 -15.52 10.75 -3.12
C ASN A 536 -15.19 11.47 -4.43
N ARG A 537 -13.89 11.61 -4.79
CA ARG A 537 -13.46 12.12 -6.10
C ARG A 537 -14.08 11.35 -7.27
N LEU A 538 -14.34 10.05 -7.08
CA LEU A 538 -14.89 9.18 -8.11
C LEU A 538 -16.33 9.58 -8.45
N ILE A 539 -17.16 9.87 -7.44
CA ILE A 539 -18.52 10.36 -7.60
C ILE A 539 -18.52 11.77 -8.20
N ILE A 540 -17.63 12.65 -7.74
CA ILE A 540 -17.48 14.00 -8.31
C ILE A 540 -17.10 13.95 -9.80
N LYS A 541 -16.16 13.07 -10.16
CA LYS A 541 -15.80 12.88 -11.58
C LYS A 541 -16.96 12.32 -12.41
N GLU A 542 -17.75 11.39 -11.86
CA GLU A 542 -18.96 10.87 -12.52
C GLU A 542 -19.98 11.98 -12.77
N ILE A 543 -20.19 12.89 -11.82
CA ILE A 543 -21.09 14.04 -11.97
C ILE A 543 -20.59 14.99 -13.07
N ILE A 544 -19.30 15.33 -13.08
CA ILE A 544 -18.70 16.29 -14.03
C ILE A 544 -18.72 15.74 -15.47
N HIS A 545 -18.43 14.47 -15.65
CA HIS A 545 -18.23 13.87 -16.99
C HIS A 545 -19.44 13.09 -17.51
N GLY A 546 -20.55 13.05 -16.76
CA GLY A 546 -21.63 12.12 -17.00
C GLY A 546 -21.20 10.67 -16.77
N LYS A 547 -22.08 9.69 -16.96
CA LYS A 547 -21.75 8.27 -16.73
C LYS A 547 -20.53 7.86 -17.56
N ILE A 548 -19.36 7.79 -16.96
CA ILE A 548 -18.14 7.24 -17.57
C ILE A 548 -18.35 5.74 -17.96
N GLY A 549 -19.42 5.11 -17.49
CA GLY A 549 -19.78 3.70 -17.73
C GLY A 549 -20.75 3.43 -18.89
N ALA A 550 -21.16 4.41 -19.68
CA ALA A 550 -22.15 4.20 -20.75
C ALA A 550 -21.56 3.98 -22.16
N LYS A 551 -20.22 3.83 -22.28
CA LYS A 551 -19.56 3.50 -23.55
C LYS A 551 -18.76 2.21 -23.44
N VAL A 552 -19.43 1.11 -23.12
CA VAL A 552 -19.01 -0.23 -23.53
C VAL A 552 -20.30 -0.98 -23.85
N ARG A 553 -20.78 -0.79 -25.04
CA ARG A 553 -21.63 -1.77 -25.76
C ARG A 553 -20.73 -2.52 -26.72
#